data_2144062bff27c3b66aa3a8e424070b94
#
_entry.id   2144062bff27c3b66aa3a8e424070b94
#
_cell.length_a   1.000
_cell.length_b   1.000
_cell.length_c   1.000
_cell.angle_alpha   90.00
_cell.angle_beta   90.00
_cell.angle_gamma   90.00
#
_symmetry.space_group_name_H-M   'P 1'
#
loop_
_entity.id
_entity.type
_entity.pdbx_description
1 polymer ?
#
loop_
_entity_poly.entity_id
_entity_poly.type
_entity_poly.pdbx_seq_one_letter_code
_entity_poly.pdbx_strand_id
1 'polypeptide(L)'
;MTNTMNRIVSSNQIPEEYRACRPKFAQLVGRWFLRAFGWKVEGSVPAVSGNENIIIIAGPHTSNWDGVFGFAAILGLDAKITFFGKHSLFGQPVLGRFLTYMGGIPVDKSKPGIGLTEVAIDNMSKLNGSLLVISPEGTRAKTEKLKSGFLRINKAVEGKVFLAAFDFESNRIVLDSFLDLSGDNENDLAYVKEYFTKFKGKRPENY
;
A
#
# COMPACT_ATOMS: atom_id res chain seq x y z
N MET A 1 -9.81 -7.82 -26.88
CA MET A 1 -9.50 -9.20 -26.45
C MET A 1 -8.90 -9.08 -25.06
N THR A 2 -9.71 -9.20 -24.04
CA THR A 2 -9.33 -9.06 -22.63
C THR A 2 -8.57 -10.30 -22.21
N ASN A 3 -7.32 -10.11 -21.87
CA ASN A 3 -6.37 -11.16 -21.50
C ASN A 3 -6.77 -11.79 -20.15
N THR A 4 -7.40 -12.96 -20.21
CA THR A 4 -7.94 -13.74 -19.05
C THR A 4 -6.84 -14.44 -18.24
N MET A 5 -5.57 -14.07 -18.40
CA MET A 5 -4.43 -14.85 -17.91
C MET A 5 -3.84 -14.46 -16.56
N ASN A 6 -4.33 -13.45 -15.83
CA ASN A 6 -3.69 -13.08 -14.55
C ASN A 6 -4.55 -13.34 -13.32
N ARG A 7 -5.01 -14.59 -13.14
CA ARG A 7 -5.65 -15.05 -11.89
C ARG A 7 -4.64 -15.51 -10.83
N ILE A 8 -3.35 -15.50 -11.10
CA ILE A 8 -2.31 -15.99 -10.20
C ILE A 8 -1.43 -14.82 -9.81
N VAL A 9 -1.39 -14.50 -8.52
CA VAL A 9 -0.48 -13.50 -7.96
C VAL A 9 0.96 -13.85 -8.31
N SER A 10 1.68 -12.92 -8.92
CA SER A 10 3.04 -13.13 -9.43
C SER A 10 3.93 -11.92 -9.19
N SER A 11 5.22 -12.16 -8.98
CA SER A 11 6.22 -11.08 -8.90
C SER A 11 6.34 -10.26 -10.19
N ASN A 12 5.85 -10.79 -11.32
CA ASN A 12 5.83 -10.03 -12.59
C ASN A 12 4.83 -8.86 -12.61
N GLN A 13 3.96 -8.76 -11.60
CA GLN A 13 3.05 -7.61 -11.42
C GLN A 13 3.75 -6.41 -10.76
N ILE A 14 5.01 -6.59 -10.32
CA ILE A 14 5.86 -5.53 -9.75
C ILE A 14 7.15 -5.46 -10.56
N PRO A 15 7.60 -4.27 -10.99
CA PRO A 15 8.88 -4.09 -11.68
C PRO A 15 10.06 -4.61 -10.85
N GLU A 16 11.11 -5.06 -11.51
CA GLU A 16 12.23 -5.77 -10.86
C GLU A 16 12.93 -4.93 -9.79
N GLU A 17 13.09 -3.66 -10.03
CA GLU A 17 13.70 -2.69 -9.13
C GLU A 17 12.97 -2.54 -7.80
N TYR A 18 11.66 -2.85 -7.77
CA TYR A 18 10.83 -2.80 -6.56
C TYR A 18 10.57 -4.19 -5.96
N ARG A 19 11.33 -5.22 -6.35
CA ARG A 19 11.23 -6.54 -5.73
C ARG A 19 12.16 -6.66 -4.53
N ALA A 20 11.68 -7.35 -3.50
CA ALA A 20 12.44 -7.56 -2.28
C ALA A 20 13.39 -8.76 -2.37
N CYS A 21 13.32 -9.55 -3.43
CA CYS A 21 14.10 -10.77 -3.65
C CYS A 21 13.95 -11.78 -2.50
N ARG A 22 12.75 -11.89 -1.94
CA ARG A 22 12.45 -12.83 -0.85
C ARG A 22 12.58 -14.27 -1.32
N PRO A 23 12.91 -15.22 -0.40
CA PRO A 23 12.94 -16.65 -0.72
C PRO A 23 11.62 -17.10 -1.38
N LYS A 24 11.70 -17.99 -2.37
CA LYS A 24 10.51 -18.48 -3.11
C LYS A 24 9.45 -19.07 -2.19
N PHE A 25 9.87 -19.71 -1.09
CA PHE A 25 8.96 -20.22 -0.08
C PHE A 25 8.07 -19.11 0.51
N ALA A 26 8.62 -17.95 0.88
CA ALA A 26 7.84 -16.84 1.42
C ALA A 26 6.82 -16.30 0.39
N GLN A 27 7.24 -16.21 -0.88
CA GLN A 27 6.33 -15.82 -1.97
C GLN A 27 5.19 -16.83 -2.14
N LEU A 28 5.51 -18.12 -2.09
CA LEU A 28 4.51 -19.20 -2.19
C LEU A 28 3.52 -19.18 -1.04
N VAL A 29 3.96 -18.90 0.19
CA VAL A 29 3.07 -18.76 1.35
C VAL A 29 2.03 -17.65 1.12
N GLY A 30 2.46 -16.47 0.65
CA GLY A 30 1.54 -15.38 0.32
C GLY A 30 0.54 -15.76 -0.77
N ARG A 31 1.01 -16.38 -1.86
CA ARG A 31 0.16 -16.84 -2.97
C ARG A 31 -0.83 -17.92 -2.54
N TRP A 32 -0.36 -18.88 -1.76
CA TRP A 32 -1.22 -19.94 -1.23
C TRP A 32 -2.30 -19.38 -0.30
N PHE A 33 -1.92 -18.46 0.59
CA PHE A 33 -2.87 -17.81 1.50
C PHE A 33 -3.98 -17.09 0.73
N LEU A 34 -3.64 -16.24 -0.24
CA LEU A 34 -4.62 -15.55 -1.07
C LEU A 34 -5.53 -16.54 -1.79
N ARG A 35 -4.95 -17.59 -2.40
CA ARG A 35 -5.72 -18.63 -3.09
C ARG A 35 -6.67 -19.39 -2.17
N ALA A 36 -6.22 -19.75 -0.97
CA ALA A 36 -7.02 -20.49 0.02
C ALA A 36 -8.27 -19.70 0.46
N PHE A 37 -8.18 -18.36 0.49
CA PHE A 37 -9.30 -17.48 0.80
C PHE A 37 -10.03 -16.95 -0.45
N GLY A 38 -9.72 -17.46 -1.64
CA GLY A 38 -10.36 -17.04 -2.90
C GLY A 38 -9.98 -15.63 -3.35
N TRP A 39 -8.88 -15.06 -2.81
CA TRP A 39 -8.42 -13.73 -3.16
C TRP A 39 -7.48 -13.75 -4.38
N LYS A 40 -7.54 -12.67 -5.17
CA LYS A 40 -6.68 -12.44 -6.33
C LYS A 40 -6.07 -11.04 -6.28
N VAL A 41 -4.99 -10.85 -7.03
CA VAL A 41 -4.42 -9.52 -7.29
C VAL A 41 -4.56 -9.24 -8.78
N GLU A 42 -5.28 -8.18 -9.11
CA GLU A 42 -5.52 -7.74 -10.49
C GLU A 42 -4.65 -6.54 -10.82
N GLY A 43 -4.24 -6.43 -12.09
CA GLY A 43 -3.38 -5.35 -12.54
C GLY A 43 -1.89 -5.56 -12.20
N SER A 44 -1.13 -4.51 -12.35
CA SER A 44 0.31 -4.48 -12.08
C SER A 44 0.77 -3.05 -11.85
N VAL A 45 1.85 -2.86 -11.11
CA VAL A 45 2.53 -1.57 -11.06
C VAL A 45 3.33 -1.42 -12.36
N PRO A 46 3.06 -0.39 -13.19
CA PRO A 46 3.81 -0.18 -14.42
C PRO A 46 5.28 0.13 -14.13
N ALA A 47 6.16 -0.26 -15.04
CA ALA A 47 7.56 0.17 -14.98
C ALA A 47 7.64 1.70 -15.12
N VAL A 48 8.51 2.30 -14.33
CA VAL A 48 8.81 3.73 -14.38
C VAL A 48 10.24 3.96 -14.86
N SER A 49 10.53 5.14 -15.35
CA SER A 49 11.88 5.48 -15.81
C SER A 49 12.80 5.70 -14.62
N GLY A 50 13.75 4.80 -14.42
CA GLY A 50 14.71 4.90 -13.32
C GLY A 50 14.12 4.42 -11.98
N ASN A 51 14.82 4.75 -10.90
CA ASN A 51 14.45 4.37 -9.53
C ASN A 51 13.58 5.47 -8.90
N GLU A 52 12.36 5.66 -9.38
CA GLU A 52 11.44 6.66 -8.85
C GLU A 52 10.83 6.22 -7.52
N ASN A 53 10.45 7.20 -6.69
CA ASN A 53 9.66 6.94 -5.50
C ASN A 53 8.17 6.84 -5.86
N ILE A 54 7.53 5.77 -5.44
CA ILE A 54 6.10 5.55 -5.69
C ILE A 54 5.36 5.53 -4.35
N ILE A 55 4.36 6.39 -4.20
CA ILE A 55 3.47 6.42 -3.07
C ILE A 55 2.19 5.66 -3.45
N ILE A 56 2.04 4.44 -2.94
CA ILE A 56 0.86 3.62 -3.17
C ILE A 56 -0.23 4.03 -2.17
N ILE A 57 -1.30 4.59 -2.68
CA ILE A 57 -2.49 4.90 -1.90
C ILE A 57 -3.40 3.68 -1.90
N ALA A 58 -3.54 3.05 -0.73
CA ALA A 58 -4.28 1.82 -0.56
C ALA A 58 -5.55 2.05 0.28
N GLY A 59 -6.70 1.72 -0.28
CA GLY A 59 -8.03 1.88 0.34
C GLY A 59 -9.11 1.01 -0.32
N PRO A 60 -10.36 1.04 0.16
CA PRO A 60 -10.76 1.60 1.44
C PRO A 60 -10.16 0.82 2.62
N HIS A 61 -9.72 1.54 3.68
CA HIS A 61 -9.09 0.93 4.86
C HIS A 61 -10.06 0.86 6.03
N THR A 62 -10.82 -0.22 6.10
CA THR A 62 -11.98 -0.35 7.01
C THR A 62 -11.78 -1.43 8.07
N SER A 63 -10.74 -2.26 7.98
CA SER A 63 -10.54 -3.41 8.85
C SER A 63 -9.06 -3.82 9.01
N ASN A 64 -8.75 -4.62 10.03
CA ASN A 64 -7.46 -5.30 10.14
C ASN A 64 -7.24 -6.34 9.03
N TRP A 65 -8.31 -6.85 8.44
CA TRP A 65 -8.23 -7.81 7.34
C TRP A 65 -7.59 -7.22 6.09
N ASP A 66 -7.68 -5.90 5.89
CA ASP A 66 -6.99 -5.20 4.80
C ASP A 66 -5.47 -5.40 4.92
N GLY A 67 -4.95 -5.30 6.16
CA GLY A 67 -3.54 -5.60 6.45
C GLY A 67 -3.19 -7.07 6.23
N VAL A 68 -4.06 -8.02 6.63
CA VAL A 68 -3.81 -9.46 6.47
C VAL A 68 -3.68 -9.82 4.99
N PHE A 69 -4.67 -9.45 4.17
CA PHE A 69 -4.64 -9.71 2.73
C PHE A 69 -3.57 -8.87 2.02
N GLY A 70 -3.34 -7.64 2.46
CA GLY A 70 -2.25 -6.79 1.97
C GLY A 70 -0.88 -7.42 2.16
N PHE A 71 -0.56 -7.93 3.36
CA PHE A 71 0.70 -8.62 3.62
C PHE A 71 0.84 -9.92 2.81
N ALA A 72 -0.23 -10.67 2.66
CA ALA A 72 -0.22 -11.86 1.80
C ALA A 72 0.06 -11.49 0.33
N ALA A 73 -0.53 -10.38 -0.16
CA ALA A 73 -0.25 -9.87 -1.50
C ALA A 73 1.20 -9.40 -1.64
N ILE A 74 1.72 -8.62 -0.68
CA ILE A 74 3.12 -8.16 -0.66
C ILE A 74 4.10 -9.32 -0.72
N LEU A 75 3.86 -10.41 0.02
CA LEU A 75 4.67 -11.63 -0.07
C LEU A 75 4.53 -12.29 -1.44
N GLY A 76 3.31 -12.48 -1.92
CA GLY A 76 3.02 -13.14 -3.19
C GLY A 76 3.58 -12.42 -4.42
N LEU A 77 3.53 -11.10 -4.39
CA LEU A 77 4.10 -10.19 -5.40
C LEU A 77 5.61 -10.02 -5.26
N ASP A 78 6.19 -10.39 -4.12
CA ASP A 78 7.57 -10.09 -3.75
C ASP A 78 7.86 -8.58 -3.69
N ALA A 79 6.87 -7.74 -3.38
CA ALA A 79 7.00 -6.29 -3.40
C ALA A 79 7.87 -5.79 -2.23
N LYS A 80 8.89 -4.97 -2.55
CA LYS A 80 9.73 -4.26 -1.57
C LYS A 80 9.06 -2.96 -1.18
N ILE A 81 8.19 -3.04 -0.18
CA ILE A 81 7.44 -1.87 0.30
C ILE A 81 8.02 -1.29 1.59
N THR A 82 7.62 -0.07 1.87
CA THR A 82 7.71 0.59 3.18
C THR A 82 6.29 0.96 3.64
N PHE A 83 6.00 0.81 4.92
CA PHE A 83 4.74 1.27 5.52
C PHE A 83 4.96 1.68 6.97
N PHE A 84 4.05 2.49 7.52
CA PHE A 84 4.14 2.95 8.90
C PHE A 84 3.18 2.18 9.80
N GLY A 85 3.70 1.72 10.94
CA GLY A 85 2.92 1.02 11.93
C GLY A 85 3.11 1.59 13.35
N LYS A 86 2.13 1.38 14.21
CA LYS A 86 2.18 1.83 15.60
C LYS A 86 3.38 1.18 16.31
N HIS A 87 4.22 1.99 16.97
CA HIS A 87 5.44 1.53 17.65
C HIS A 87 5.22 0.32 18.55
N SER A 88 4.11 0.29 19.31
CA SER A 88 3.81 -0.80 20.23
C SER A 88 3.65 -2.18 19.56
N LEU A 89 3.35 -2.25 18.25
CA LEU A 89 3.26 -3.52 17.52
C LEU A 89 4.65 -4.10 17.24
N PHE A 90 5.65 -3.25 17.07
CA PHE A 90 7.02 -3.67 16.80
C PHE A 90 7.74 -4.19 18.05
N GLY A 91 7.26 -3.85 19.24
CA GLY A 91 7.75 -4.42 20.51
C GLY A 91 7.32 -5.87 20.76
N GLN A 92 6.39 -6.41 19.97
CA GLN A 92 5.95 -7.81 20.12
C GLN A 92 6.94 -8.75 19.42
N PRO A 93 7.41 -9.84 20.10
CA PRO A 93 8.54 -10.65 19.62
C PRO A 93 8.36 -11.24 18.22
N VAL A 94 7.17 -11.77 17.91
CA VAL A 94 6.88 -12.42 16.62
C VAL A 94 6.35 -11.40 15.61
N LEU A 95 5.32 -10.64 16.01
CA LEU A 95 4.68 -9.67 15.13
C LEU A 95 5.65 -8.54 14.75
N GLY A 96 6.44 -8.03 15.68
CA GLY A 96 7.41 -6.96 15.40
C GLY A 96 8.45 -7.39 14.38
N ARG A 97 9.02 -8.59 14.50
CA ARG A 97 9.95 -9.15 13.51
C ARG A 97 9.30 -9.33 12.14
N PHE A 98 8.05 -9.81 12.11
CA PHE A 98 7.29 -9.95 10.87
C PHE A 98 7.06 -8.58 10.22
N LEU A 99 6.58 -7.58 10.97
CA LEU A 99 6.33 -6.25 10.44
C LEU A 99 7.62 -5.60 9.90
N THR A 100 8.74 -5.74 10.61
CA THR A 100 10.05 -5.26 10.14
C THR A 100 10.48 -5.98 8.86
N TYR A 101 10.34 -7.30 8.80
CA TYR A 101 10.64 -8.09 7.58
C TYR A 101 9.78 -7.66 6.38
N MET A 102 8.56 -7.21 6.63
CA MET A 102 7.65 -6.70 5.61
C MET A 102 7.93 -5.26 5.16
N GLY A 103 8.90 -4.57 5.79
CA GLY A 103 9.25 -3.18 5.48
C GLY A 103 8.54 -2.14 6.36
N GLY A 104 8.03 -2.57 7.52
CA GLY A 104 7.37 -1.68 8.47
C GLY A 104 8.34 -0.78 9.22
N ILE A 105 7.98 0.49 9.36
CA ILE A 105 8.68 1.50 10.16
C ILE A 105 7.84 1.83 11.38
N PRO A 106 8.38 1.65 12.62
CA PRO A 106 7.66 2.00 13.83
C PRO A 106 7.49 3.51 13.97
N VAL A 107 6.27 3.96 14.25
CA VAL A 107 5.98 5.37 14.51
C VAL A 107 5.34 5.51 15.88
N ASP A 108 5.94 6.38 16.69
CA ASP A 108 5.44 6.77 18.00
C ASP A 108 4.71 8.11 17.90
N LYS A 109 3.37 8.03 17.86
CA LYS A 109 2.51 9.22 17.81
C LYS A 109 2.48 10.01 19.13
N SER A 110 3.07 9.50 20.21
CA SER A 110 3.12 10.17 21.50
C SER A 110 4.27 11.18 21.61
N LYS A 111 5.24 11.11 20.70
CA LYS A 111 6.37 12.02 20.68
C LYS A 111 6.04 13.27 19.85
N PRO A 112 5.92 14.45 20.47
CA PRO A 112 5.74 15.69 19.73
C PRO A 112 7.03 16.03 18.95
N GLY A 113 6.89 16.52 17.74
CA GLY A 113 7.97 17.15 16.98
C GLY A 113 8.33 16.53 15.63
N ILE A 114 8.15 15.24 15.42
CA ILE A 114 8.40 14.64 14.09
C ILE A 114 7.11 14.00 13.60
N GLY A 115 6.49 14.63 12.61
CA GLY A 115 5.28 14.12 11.97
C GLY A 115 5.56 12.87 11.11
N LEU A 116 4.52 12.08 10.89
CA LEU A 116 4.60 10.89 10.03
C LEU A 116 5.12 11.22 8.62
N THR A 117 4.74 12.38 8.12
CA THR A 117 5.11 12.90 6.80
C THR A 117 6.62 13.15 6.71
N GLU A 118 7.19 13.77 7.73
CA GLU A 118 8.63 14.08 7.81
C GLU A 118 9.46 12.80 7.90
N VAL A 119 9.02 11.82 8.70
CA VAL A 119 9.65 10.50 8.77
C VAL A 119 9.59 9.78 7.41
N ALA A 120 8.47 9.89 6.71
CA ALA A 120 8.30 9.31 5.38
C ALA A 120 9.27 9.93 4.37
N ILE A 121 9.34 11.26 4.32
CA ILE A 121 10.22 12.01 3.43
C ILE A 121 11.68 11.63 3.70
N ASP A 122 12.11 11.65 4.97
CA ASP A 122 13.49 11.30 5.34
C ASP A 122 13.86 9.86 4.94
N ASN A 123 12.94 8.90 5.13
CA ASN A 123 13.20 7.52 4.72
C ASN A 123 13.24 7.35 3.20
N MET A 124 12.28 7.94 2.47
CA MET A 124 12.20 7.79 1.01
C MET A 124 13.35 8.52 0.30
N SER A 125 13.78 9.68 0.79
CA SER A 125 14.90 10.43 0.19
C SER A 125 16.24 9.72 0.31
N LYS A 126 16.39 8.78 1.26
CA LYS A 126 17.60 7.94 1.43
C LYS A 126 17.58 6.68 0.56
N LEU A 127 16.46 6.35 -0.04
CA LEU A 127 16.29 5.18 -0.88
C LEU A 127 16.40 5.59 -2.35
N ASN A 128 17.03 4.75 -3.14
CA ASN A 128 17.11 4.90 -4.58
C ASN A 128 15.91 4.14 -5.20
N GLY A 129 14.74 4.78 -5.19
CA GLY A 129 13.47 4.16 -5.54
C GLY A 129 12.84 3.35 -4.41
N SER A 130 11.58 3.63 -4.09
CA SER A 130 10.85 2.93 -3.02
C SER A 130 9.35 2.89 -3.29
N LEU A 131 8.69 1.86 -2.76
CA LEU A 131 7.24 1.76 -2.71
C LEU A 131 6.78 2.09 -1.27
N LEU A 132 6.20 3.26 -1.05
CA LEU A 132 5.60 3.61 0.22
C LEU A 132 4.09 3.36 0.17
N VAL A 133 3.57 2.50 1.05
CA VAL A 133 2.12 2.23 1.13
C VAL A 133 1.49 3.06 2.23
N ILE A 134 0.47 3.82 1.87
CA ILE A 134 -0.28 4.69 2.79
C ILE A 134 -1.79 4.50 2.57
N SER A 135 -2.55 4.45 3.67
CA SER A 135 -4.00 4.63 3.63
C SER A 135 -4.32 6.07 4.05
N PRO A 136 -4.87 6.89 3.15
CA PRO A 136 -5.07 8.33 3.40
C PRO A 136 -6.15 8.60 4.46
N GLU A 137 -7.01 7.64 4.76
CA GLU A 137 -7.98 7.72 5.87
C GLU A 137 -7.26 7.84 7.22
N GLY A 138 -6.10 7.18 7.38
CA GLY A 138 -5.29 7.16 8.60
C GLY A 138 -5.96 6.52 9.80
N THR A 139 -7.12 5.89 9.60
CA THR A 139 -7.94 5.17 10.59
C THR A 139 -8.73 4.08 9.87
N ARG A 140 -9.33 3.17 10.62
CA ARG A 140 -10.28 2.15 10.13
C ARG A 140 -11.72 2.46 10.53
N ALA A 141 -11.92 3.55 11.25
CA ALA A 141 -13.23 4.11 11.55
C ALA A 141 -13.63 5.08 10.43
N LYS A 142 -14.91 5.29 10.29
CA LYS A 142 -15.45 6.24 9.30
C LYS A 142 -14.78 7.61 9.43
N THR A 143 -14.34 8.16 8.33
CA THR A 143 -13.78 9.50 8.25
C THR A 143 -14.36 10.26 7.07
N GLU A 144 -14.70 11.51 7.29
CA GLU A 144 -15.20 12.37 6.23
C GLU A 144 -14.07 12.98 5.40
N LYS A 145 -12.88 13.10 6.00
CA LYS A 145 -11.73 13.78 5.37
C LYS A 145 -10.54 12.84 5.27
N LEU A 146 -10.00 12.74 4.07
CA LEU A 146 -8.72 12.09 3.83
C LEU A 146 -7.57 12.99 4.27
N LYS A 147 -6.46 12.39 4.66
CA LYS A 147 -5.24 13.12 5.04
C LYS A 147 -4.39 13.42 3.82
N SER A 148 -3.97 14.68 3.68
CA SER A 148 -3.13 15.17 2.57
C SER A 148 -1.64 14.83 2.69
N GLY A 149 -1.24 14.09 3.72
CA GLY A 149 0.18 13.78 3.98
C GLY A 149 0.91 13.15 2.79
N PHE A 150 0.23 12.29 2.02
CA PHE A 150 0.81 11.67 0.84
C PHE A 150 1.14 12.68 -0.28
N LEU A 151 0.37 13.74 -0.45
CA LEU A 151 0.64 14.81 -1.41
C LEU A 151 1.91 15.58 -1.04
N ARG A 152 2.09 15.87 0.26
CA ARG A 152 3.32 16.51 0.77
C ARG A 152 4.54 15.62 0.59
N ILE A 153 4.41 14.31 0.86
CA ILE A 153 5.49 13.34 0.64
C ILE A 153 5.82 13.31 -0.85
N ASN A 154 4.82 13.14 -1.72
CA ASN A 154 5.02 13.06 -3.16
C ASN A 154 5.78 14.28 -3.70
N LYS A 155 5.37 15.48 -3.30
CA LYS A 155 6.04 16.72 -3.69
C LYS A 155 7.50 16.80 -3.22
N ALA A 156 7.77 16.32 -2.00
CA ALA A 156 9.11 16.41 -1.42
C ALA A 156 10.11 15.41 -2.01
N VAL A 157 9.63 14.24 -2.47
CA VAL A 157 10.48 13.19 -3.05
C VAL A 157 10.37 13.11 -4.57
N GLU A 158 9.67 14.06 -5.20
CA GLU A 158 9.41 14.10 -6.65
C GLU A 158 8.92 12.75 -7.20
N GLY A 159 8.03 12.11 -6.42
CA GLY A 159 7.56 10.76 -6.68
C GLY A 159 6.32 10.70 -7.56
N LYS A 160 5.75 9.51 -7.68
CA LYS A 160 4.47 9.26 -8.34
C LYS A 160 3.47 8.67 -7.37
N VAL A 161 2.20 9.03 -7.51
CA VAL A 161 1.10 8.44 -6.72
C VAL A 161 0.47 7.32 -7.52
N PHE A 162 0.33 6.15 -6.90
CA PHE A 162 -0.27 4.97 -7.50
C PHE A 162 -1.48 4.51 -6.68
N LEU A 163 -2.57 4.16 -7.35
CA LEU A 163 -3.82 3.74 -6.71
C LEU A 163 -3.89 2.22 -6.59
N ALA A 164 -4.14 1.73 -5.38
CA ALA A 164 -4.41 0.32 -5.11
C ALA A 164 -5.67 0.18 -4.24
N ALA A 165 -6.54 -0.76 -4.58
CA ALA A 165 -7.80 -0.91 -3.87
C ALA A 165 -8.01 -2.31 -3.30
N PHE A 166 -8.69 -2.38 -2.14
CA PHE A 166 -9.23 -3.61 -1.55
C PHE A 166 -10.72 -3.71 -1.90
N ASP A 167 -11.10 -4.79 -2.54
CA ASP A 167 -12.50 -5.08 -2.84
C ASP A 167 -12.91 -6.41 -2.20
N PHE A 168 -13.54 -6.33 -1.05
CA PHE A 168 -13.99 -7.50 -0.28
C PHE A 168 -15.24 -8.15 -0.87
N GLU A 169 -16.01 -7.44 -1.68
CA GLU A 169 -17.16 -8.02 -2.36
C GLU A 169 -16.73 -9.00 -3.46
N SER A 170 -15.66 -8.66 -4.18
CA SER A 170 -15.09 -9.50 -5.25
C SER A 170 -13.84 -10.26 -4.84
N ASN A 171 -13.42 -10.20 -3.56
CA ASN A 171 -12.21 -10.82 -3.02
C ASN A 171 -10.97 -10.52 -3.86
N ARG A 172 -10.66 -9.24 -4.06
CA ARG A 172 -9.52 -8.82 -4.88
C ARG A 172 -8.78 -7.61 -4.30
N ILE A 173 -7.51 -7.56 -4.63
CA ILE A 173 -6.68 -6.36 -4.54
C ILE A 173 -6.45 -5.89 -5.97
N VAL A 174 -6.73 -4.63 -6.24
CA VAL A 174 -6.55 -4.03 -7.57
C VAL A 174 -5.31 -3.13 -7.52
N LEU A 175 -4.34 -3.43 -8.36
CA LEU A 175 -3.22 -2.55 -8.68
C LEU A 175 -3.62 -1.78 -9.93
N ASP A 176 -4.06 -0.54 -9.80
CA ASP A 176 -4.79 0.14 -10.86
C ASP A 176 -3.87 0.99 -11.75
N SER A 177 -3.64 2.25 -11.37
CA SER A 177 -2.97 3.22 -12.23
C SER A 177 -2.25 4.30 -11.42
N PHE A 178 -1.35 5.01 -12.09
CA PHE A 178 -0.82 6.25 -11.56
C PHE A 178 -1.91 7.33 -11.56
N LEU A 179 -1.90 8.13 -10.52
CA LEU A 179 -2.75 9.32 -10.40
C LEU A 179 -1.96 10.54 -10.86
N ASP A 180 -2.45 11.19 -11.91
CA ASP A 180 -1.95 12.50 -12.32
C ASP A 180 -2.52 13.57 -11.39
N LEU A 181 -1.65 14.11 -10.53
CA LEU A 181 -2.04 15.12 -9.56
C LEU A 181 -2.32 16.45 -10.26
N SER A 182 -3.45 17.08 -9.92
CA SER A 182 -3.85 18.37 -10.47
C SER A 182 -3.03 19.54 -9.92
N GLY A 183 -2.34 19.34 -8.80
CA GLY A 183 -1.66 20.38 -8.03
C GLY A 183 -2.57 21.10 -7.03
N ASP A 184 -3.87 20.83 -7.06
CA ASP A 184 -4.84 21.27 -6.06
C ASP A 184 -5.14 20.14 -5.09
N ASN A 185 -4.76 20.32 -3.83
CA ASN A 185 -4.91 19.29 -2.81
C ASN A 185 -6.38 18.89 -2.57
N GLU A 186 -7.32 19.82 -2.66
CA GLU A 186 -8.74 19.52 -2.41
C GLU A 186 -9.32 18.68 -3.54
N ASN A 187 -9.00 19.02 -4.78
CA ASN A 187 -9.41 18.27 -5.96
C ASN A 187 -8.79 16.86 -5.95
N ASP A 188 -7.51 16.77 -5.66
CA ASP A 188 -6.80 15.47 -5.62
C ASP A 188 -7.35 14.55 -4.52
N LEU A 189 -7.64 15.09 -3.32
CA LEU A 189 -8.26 14.35 -2.23
C LEU A 189 -9.71 13.93 -2.55
N ALA A 190 -10.48 14.82 -3.19
CA ALA A 190 -11.84 14.50 -3.63
C ALA A 190 -11.83 13.35 -4.65
N TYR A 191 -10.93 13.40 -5.64
CA TYR A 191 -10.76 12.33 -6.61
C TYR A 191 -10.42 10.99 -5.94
N VAL A 192 -9.44 10.98 -5.03
CA VAL A 192 -9.05 9.75 -4.31
C VAL A 192 -10.22 9.20 -3.49
N LYS A 193 -10.99 10.09 -2.84
CA LYS A 193 -12.17 9.67 -2.09
C LYS A 193 -13.22 9.04 -3.00
N GLU A 194 -13.55 9.68 -4.11
CA GLU A 194 -14.50 9.17 -5.10
C GLU A 194 -14.02 7.84 -5.71
N TYR A 195 -12.73 7.75 -6.03
CA TYR A 195 -12.15 6.51 -6.58
C TYR A 195 -12.43 5.31 -5.69
N PHE A 196 -12.22 5.44 -4.37
CA PHE A 196 -12.41 4.32 -3.44
C PHE A 196 -13.89 3.95 -3.20
N THR A 197 -14.86 4.84 -3.51
CA THR A 197 -16.29 4.48 -3.43
C THR A 197 -16.68 3.35 -4.38
N LYS A 198 -15.87 3.09 -5.41
CA LYS A 198 -16.08 2.00 -6.38
C LYS A 198 -15.79 0.62 -5.79
N PHE A 199 -15.18 0.55 -4.61
CA PHE A 199 -14.74 -0.68 -3.97
C PHE A 199 -15.38 -0.85 -2.60
N LYS A 200 -15.65 -2.10 -2.23
CA LYS A 200 -16.33 -2.40 -0.98
C LYS A 200 -15.32 -2.89 0.05
N GLY A 201 -15.11 -2.11 1.09
CA GLY A 201 -14.29 -2.50 2.23
C GLY A 201 -14.89 -3.67 3.00
N LYS A 202 -14.12 -4.31 3.89
CA LYS A 202 -14.61 -5.38 4.78
C LYS A 202 -15.76 -4.93 5.68
N ARG A 203 -15.74 -3.66 6.07
CA ARG A 203 -16.79 -2.98 6.85
C ARG A 203 -17.21 -1.73 6.08
N PRO A 204 -18.17 -1.86 5.14
CA PRO A 204 -18.59 -0.76 4.29
C PRO A 204 -19.14 0.46 5.06
N GLU A 205 -19.70 0.23 6.24
CA GLU A 205 -20.18 1.26 7.14
C GLU A 205 -19.08 2.21 7.65
N ASN A 206 -17.82 1.80 7.52
CA ASN A 206 -16.65 2.58 7.95
C ASN A 206 -16.02 3.43 6.83
N TYR A 207 -16.65 3.43 5.63
CA TYR A 207 -16.17 4.25 4.50
C TYR A 207 -17.18 5.27 3.99
#